data_37c3802359595987435fa4d8bb2cfb62
#
_entry.id   37c3802359595987435fa4d8bb2cfb62
#
_cell.length_a   1.000
_cell.length_b   1.000
_cell.length_c   1.000
_cell.angle_alpha   90.00
_cell.angle_beta   90.00
_cell.angle_gamma   90.00
#
_symmetry.space_group_name_H-M   'P 1'
#
loop_
_entity.id
_entity.type
_entity.pdbx_description
1 polymer ?
#
loop_
_entity_poly.entity_id
_entity_poly.type
_entity_poly.pdbx_seq_one_letter_code
_entity_poly.pdbx_strand_id
1 'polypeptide(L)'
;MLQAKLASLRSNCITRHVGAVIVRDHRQLATGYNGTPPGIKNCFEGGCKRCSDRMEGKIKAGEALGKCLCNHAEANAIMHCAILGIEAGVKGATLYSTYVPCLECTKMAITIGIRKFVCLDKYPGTDYDLIKEAGVEIIHIDKEKIEKWAEKLVSKNKKNEWLNAS
;
A
#
# COMPACT_ATOMS: atom_id res chain seq x y z
N MET A 1 -4.08 2.12 -8.89
CA MET A 1 -4.83 2.09 -7.61
C MET A 1 -5.73 0.86 -7.44
N LEU A 2 -6.52 0.43 -8.40
CA LEU A 2 -7.34 -0.79 -8.27
C LEU A 2 -6.49 -2.03 -7.92
N GLN A 3 -5.32 -2.19 -8.51
CA GLN A 3 -4.38 -3.27 -8.17
C GLN A 3 -3.91 -3.20 -6.70
N ALA A 4 -3.68 -2.00 -6.15
CA ALA A 4 -3.35 -1.84 -4.73
C ALA A 4 -4.54 -2.24 -3.83
N LYS A 5 -5.78 -1.91 -4.25
CA LYS A 5 -6.99 -2.38 -3.56
C LYS A 5 -7.12 -3.91 -3.62
N LEU A 6 -6.90 -4.54 -4.77
CA LEU A 6 -6.89 -6.00 -4.88
C LEU A 6 -5.82 -6.62 -3.98
N ALA A 7 -4.61 -6.06 -3.97
CA ALA A 7 -3.54 -6.54 -3.09
C ALA A 7 -3.94 -6.46 -1.62
N SER A 8 -4.67 -5.41 -1.20
CA SER A 8 -5.12 -5.27 0.19
C SER A 8 -6.03 -6.40 0.67
N LEU A 9 -6.76 -7.07 -0.22
CA LEU A 9 -7.62 -8.22 0.12
C LEU A 9 -6.80 -9.44 0.59
N ARG A 10 -5.52 -9.51 0.26
CA ARG A 10 -4.60 -10.57 0.70
C ARG A 10 -4.06 -10.31 2.11
N SER A 11 -4.28 -9.15 2.69
CA SER A 11 -3.80 -8.82 4.04
C SER A 11 -4.31 -9.81 5.09
N ASN A 12 -3.41 -10.26 5.96
CA ASN A 12 -3.77 -11.08 7.11
C ASN A 12 -3.96 -10.27 8.41
N CYS A 13 -3.90 -8.94 8.34
CA CYS A 13 -4.05 -8.06 9.49
C CYS A 13 -5.54 -7.88 9.87
N ILE A 14 -5.89 -8.16 11.12
CA ILE A 14 -7.27 -8.05 11.62
C ILE A 14 -7.75 -6.61 11.85
N THR A 15 -6.84 -5.63 11.86
CA THR A 15 -7.22 -4.24 12.19
C THR A 15 -7.33 -3.33 10.97
N ARG A 16 -6.60 -3.60 9.89
CA ARG A 16 -6.59 -2.76 8.69
C ARG A 16 -6.01 -3.53 7.50
N HIS A 17 -6.67 -3.45 6.36
CA HIS A 17 -6.20 -4.04 5.12
C HIS A 17 -5.61 -2.95 4.24
N VAL A 18 -4.32 -3.02 4.00
CA VAL A 18 -3.54 -2.07 3.19
C VAL A 18 -2.89 -2.81 2.03
N GLY A 19 -2.90 -2.20 0.86
CA GLY A 19 -2.21 -2.72 -0.31
C GLY A 19 -1.39 -1.63 -0.98
N ALA A 20 -0.26 -2.02 -1.54
CA ALA A 20 0.66 -1.15 -2.25
C ALA A 20 1.15 -1.80 -3.55
N VAL A 21 1.40 -0.97 -4.57
CA VAL A 21 1.96 -1.40 -5.86
C VAL A 21 3.02 -0.39 -6.29
N ILE A 22 4.18 -0.88 -6.68
CA ILE A 22 5.24 -0.06 -7.28
C ILE A 22 5.14 -0.19 -8.79
N VAL A 23 5.06 0.95 -9.49
CA VAL A 23 4.90 1.03 -10.95
C VAL A 23 5.96 1.94 -11.53
N ARG A 24 6.58 1.53 -12.64
CA ARG A 24 7.45 2.35 -13.46
C ARG A 24 7.16 2.11 -14.94
N ASP A 25 7.15 3.18 -15.73
CA ASP A 25 6.91 3.13 -17.17
C ASP A 25 5.65 2.31 -17.52
N HIS A 26 4.55 2.58 -16.79
CA HIS A 26 3.24 1.90 -16.88
C HIS A 26 3.26 0.40 -16.54
N ARG A 27 4.37 -0.13 -16.02
CA ARG A 27 4.52 -1.55 -15.67
C ARG A 27 4.57 -1.72 -14.15
N GLN A 28 3.83 -2.69 -13.65
CA GLN A 28 3.90 -3.09 -12.26
C GLN A 28 5.20 -3.84 -12.01
N LEU A 29 6.01 -3.35 -11.06
CA LEU A 29 7.25 -3.97 -10.63
C LEU A 29 7.04 -4.92 -9.46
N ALA A 30 6.34 -4.45 -8.43
CA ALA A 30 6.09 -5.22 -7.21
C ALA A 30 4.76 -4.86 -6.58
N THR A 31 4.26 -5.79 -5.77
CA THR A 31 3.04 -5.67 -4.99
C THR A 31 3.33 -5.99 -3.54
N GLY A 32 2.69 -5.28 -2.62
CA GLY A 32 2.74 -5.54 -1.19
C GLY A 32 1.36 -5.43 -0.56
N TYR A 33 1.14 -6.17 0.49
CA TYR A 33 0.01 -6.05 1.40
C TYR A 33 0.52 -6.16 2.84
N ASN A 34 -0.19 -5.61 3.80
CA ASN A 34 0.26 -5.66 5.18
C ASN A 34 -0.10 -6.99 5.84
N GLY A 35 0.79 -7.44 6.73
CA GLY A 35 0.62 -8.70 7.44
C GLY A 35 1.88 -9.12 8.18
N THR A 36 1.76 -10.16 8.99
CA THR A 36 2.91 -10.76 9.68
C THR A 36 3.91 -11.34 8.67
N PRO A 37 5.22 -11.27 8.97
CA PRO A 37 6.26 -11.84 8.10
C PRO A 37 6.09 -13.36 7.90
N PRO A 38 6.66 -13.91 6.82
CA PRO A 38 6.74 -15.36 6.64
C PRO A 38 7.36 -16.06 7.84
N GLY A 39 6.83 -17.23 8.20
CA GLY A 39 7.28 -17.99 9.36
C GLY A 39 6.65 -17.55 10.70
N ILE A 40 5.97 -16.43 10.72
CA ILE A 40 5.22 -15.96 11.89
C ILE A 40 3.75 -16.31 11.71
N LYS A 41 3.08 -16.72 12.80
CA LYS A 41 1.63 -16.98 12.83
C LYS A 41 0.88 -15.78 12.26
N ASN A 42 -0.13 -16.04 11.41
CA ASN A 42 -0.92 -14.97 10.81
C ASN A 42 -1.60 -14.07 11.86
N CYS A 43 -1.74 -12.79 11.54
CA CYS A 43 -2.33 -11.82 12.46
C CYS A 43 -3.76 -12.23 12.88
N PHE A 44 -4.60 -12.72 11.92
CA PHE A 44 -5.96 -13.18 12.22
C PHE A 44 -6.00 -14.48 13.07
N GLU A 45 -4.88 -15.20 13.16
CA GLU A 45 -4.72 -16.37 14.03
C GLU A 45 -4.12 -16.00 15.39
N GLY A 46 -4.01 -14.71 15.70
CA GLY A 46 -3.42 -14.19 16.94
C GLY A 46 -1.91 -13.95 16.89
N GLY A 47 -1.29 -14.00 15.70
CA GLY A 47 0.16 -13.79 15.53
C GLY A 47 0.66 -12.38 15.87
N CYS A 48 -0.23 -11.39 15.94
CA CYS A 48 0.12 -10.02 16.34
C CYS A 48 -0.68 -9.58 17.57
N LYS A 49 -0.06 -9.69 18.75
CA LYS A 49 -0.69 -9.29 20.02
C LYS A 49 -1.21 -7.85 19.99
N ARG A 50 -0.46 -6.91 19.42
CA ARG A 50 -0.89 -5.51 19.30
C ARG A 50 -2.20 -5.38 18.55
N CYS A 51 -2.40 -6.12 17.47
CA CYS A 51 -3.65 -6.10 16.70
C CYS A 51 -4.80 -6.73 17.50
N SER A 52 -4.55 -7.82 18.21
CA SER A 52 -5.53 -8.45 19.11
C SER A 52 -5.95 -7.49 20.22
N ASP A 53 -5.00 -6.87 20.93
CA ASP A 53 -5.28 -5.92 21.99
C ASP A 53 -6.13 -4.72 21.50
N ARG A 54 -5.92 -4.29 20.23
CA ARG A 54 -6.72 -3.23 19.62
C ARG A 54 -8.15 -3.70 19.33
N MET A 55 -8.33 -4.90 18.79
CA MET A 55 -9.66 -5.46 18.52
C MET A 55 -10.46 -5.69 19.80
N GLU A 56 -9.78 -6.05 20.88
CA GLU A 56 -10.38 -6.21 22.23
C GLU A 56 -10.58 -4.86 22.96
N GLY A 57 -10.23 -3.73 22.36
CA GLY A 57 -10.40 -2.40 22.97
C GLY A 57 -9.39 -2.04 24.05
N LYS A 58 -8.36 -2.86 24.28
CA LYS A 58 -7.32 -2.63 25.30
C LYS A 58 -6.39 -1.46 24.96
N ILE A 59 -6.25 -1.14 23.68
CA ILE A 59 -5.46 -0.01 23.18
C ILE A 59 -6.22 0.72 22.06
N LYS A 60 -5.94 2.02 21.89
CA LYS A 60 -6.57 2.86 20.87
C LYS A 60 -5.89 2.73 19.51
N ALA A 61 -6.56 3.23 18.47
CA ALA A 61 -5.96 3.35 17.14
C ALA A 61 -4.74 4.30 17.20
N GLY A 62 -3.61 3.86 16.62
CA GLY A 62 -2.36 4.64 16.65
C GLY A 62 -1.45 4.35 17.85
N GLU A 63 -1.93 3.69 18.90
CA GLU A 63 -1.11 3.33 20.05
C GLU A 63 -0.25 2.09 19.77
N ALA A 64 0.92 2.03 20.43
CA ALA A 64 1.86 0.91 20.41
C ALA A 64 2.22 0.41 18.98
N LEU A 65 2.30 1.31 17.99
CA LEU A 65 2.60 0.93 16.60
C LEU A 65 3.93 0.21 16.45
N GLY A 66 4.97 0.59 17.22
CA GLY A 66 6.27 -0.08 17.22
C GLY A 66 6.24 -1.53 17.73
N LYS A 67 5.13 -1.99 18.34
CA LYS A 67 4.93 -3.39 18.76
C LYS A 67 4.13 -4.21 17.75
N CYS A 68 3.72 -3.60 16.63
CA CYS A 68 2.98 -4.30 15.58
C CYS A 68 3.92 -5.23 14.79
N LEU A 69 3.58 -6.51 14.74
CA LEU A 69 4.35 -7.49 13.95
C LEU A 69 3.96 -7.51 12.47
N CYS A 70 2.89 -6.82 12.09
CA CYS A 70 2.51 -6.71 10.69
C CYS A 70 3.43 -5.71 9.97
N ASN A 71 4.20 -6.17 9.00
CA ASN A 71 4.86 -5.29 8.06
C ASN A 71 3.83 -4.44 7.31
N HIS A 72 4.18 -3.23 6.94
CA HIS A 72 3.33 -2.38 6.12
C HIS A 72 3.36 -2.83 4.65
N ALA A 73 2.29 -2.55 3.92
CA ALA A 73 2.15 -2.93 2.53
C ALA A 73 3.25 -2.32 1.64
N GLU A 74 3.59 -1.07 1.89
CA GLU A 74 4.63 -0.33 1.19
C GLU A 74 6.01 -0.96 1.43
N ALA A 75 6.33 -1.29 2.69
CA ALA A 75 7.57 -1.98 3.06
C ALA A 75 7.67 -3.34 2.36
N ASN A 76 6.58 -4.13 2.34
CA ASN A 76 6.55 -5.41 1.65
C ASN A 76 6.73 -5.25 0.12
N ALA A 77 6.13 -4.24 -0.51
CA ALA A 77 6.34 -3.96 -1.93
C ALA A 77 7.82 -3.62 -2.22
N ILE A 78 8.45 -2.82 -1.37
CA ILE A 78 9.88 -2.46 -1.47
C ILE A 78 10.77 -3.70 -1.29
N MET A 79 10.50 -4.51 -0.27
CA MET A 79 11.25 -5.76 -0.05
C MET A 79 11.10 -6.74 -1.20
N HIS A 80 9.93 -6.84 -1.83
CA HIS A 80 9.74 -7.67 -3.03
C HIS A 80 10.61 -7.19 -4.20
N CYS A 81 10.79 -5.88 -4.38
CA CYS A 81 11.72 -5.38 -5.40
C CYS A 81 13.14 -5.89 -5.15
N ALA A 82 13.62 -5.89 -3.89
CA ALA A 82 14.93 -6.40 -3.54
C ALA A 82 15.04 -7.92 -3.73
N ILE A 83 14.04 -8.68 -3.28
CA ILE A 83 14.00 -10.15 -3.43
C ILE A 83 14.02 -10.57 -4.91
N LEU A 84 13.37 -9.80 -5.77
CA LEU A 84 13.31 -10.07 -7.22
C LEU A 84 14.52 -9.51 -8.00
N GLY A 85 15.45 -8.82 -7.35
CA GLY A 85 16.62 -8.21 -8.00
C GLY A 85 16.28 -7.08 -8.97
N ILE A 86 15.16 -6.37 -8.72
CA ILE A 86 14.69 -5.28 -9.59
C ILE A 86 14.83 -3.90 -8.95
N GLU A 87 15.64 -3.77 -7.91
CA GLU A 87 15.86 -2.53 -7.16
C GLU A 87 16.34 -1.37 -8.05
N ALA A 88 17.16 -1.64 -9.04
CA ALA A 88 17.61 -0.64 -10.01
C ALA A 88 16.45 -0.08 -10.85
N GLY A 89 15.39 -0.87 -11.06
CA GLY A 89 14.18 -0.46 -11.77
C GLY A 89 13.26 0.46 -10.95
N VAL A 90 13.46 0.58 -9.65
CA VAL A 90 12.56 1.35 -8.76
C VAL A 90 12.85 2.86 -8.79
N LYS A 91 14.08 3.26 -9.17
CA LYS A 91 14.44 4.68 -9.23
C LYS A 91 13.51 5.45 -10.17
N GLY A 92 12.82 6.47 -9.65
CA GLY A 92 11.83 7.26 -10.39
C GLY A 92 10.45 6.60 -10.49
N ALA A 93 10.23 5.45 -9.85
CA ALA A 93 8.94 4.78 -9.84
C ALA A 93 7.87 5.56 -9.05
N THR A 94 6.62 5.17 -9.25
CA THR A 94 5.45 5.62 -8.50
C THR A 94 5.00 4.53 -7.55
N LEU A 95 4.79 4.89 -6.28
CA LEU A 95 4.16 4.03 -5.28
C LEU A 95 2.66 4.34 -5.21
N TYR A 96 1.84 3.39 -5.54
CA TYR A 96 0.39 3.41 -5.30
C TYR A 96 0.10 2.70 -3.99
N SER A 97 -0.52 3.36 -3.03
CA SER A 97 -0.91 2.76 -1.76
C SER A 97 -2.32 3.17 -1.36
N THR A 98 -3.05 2.27 -0.71
CA THR A 98 -4.39 2.56 -0.19
C THR A 98 -4.40 3.56 0.95
N TYR A 99 -3.24 3.80 1.59
CA TYR A 99 -2.98 4.87 2.57
C TYR A 99 -1.71 5.64 2.20
N VAL A 100 -1.62 6.88 2.65
CA VAL A 100 -0.34 7.61 2.56
C VAL A 100 0.68 6.88 3.43
N PRO A 101 1.92 6.65 2.93
CA PRO A 101 2.97 5.98 3.70
C PRO A 101 3.25 6.65 5.05
N CYS A 102 3.46 5.87 6.09
CA CYS A 102 3.95 6.38 7.37
C CYS A 102 5.42 6.85 7.23
N LEU A 103 5.95 7.51 8.27
CA LEU A 103 7.33 8.02 8.28
C LEU A 103 8.35 6.96 7.85
N GLU A 104 8.29 5.75 8.42
CA GLU A 104 9.27 4.68 8.10
C GLU A 104 9.17 4.22 6.64
N CYS A 105 7.95 3.99 6.13
CA CYS A 105 7.74 3.61 4.74
C CYS A 105 8.16 4.73 3.77
N THR A 106 7.93 6.00 4.16
CA THR A 106 8.37 7.18 3.40
C THR A 106 9.89 7.21 3.27
N LYS A 107 10.62 7.04 4.38
CA LYS A 107 12.11 6.99 4.36
C LYS A 107 12.62 5.88 3.44
N MET A 108 12.08 4.67 3.56
CA MET A 108 12.46 3.55 2.68
C MET A 108 12.18 3.87 1.21
N ALA A 109 10.99 4.39 0.90
CA ALA A 109 10.60 4.73 -0.46
C ALA A 109 11.51 5.80 -1.10
N ILE A 110 11.86 6.84 -0.34
CA ILE A 110 12.80 7.90 -0.78
C ILE A 110 14.18 7.30 -1.05
N THR A 111 14.66 6.44 -0.13
CA THR A 111 16.00 5.82 -0.21
C THR A 111 16.17 4.99 -1.48
N ILE A 112 15.16 4.22 -1.89
CA ILE A 112 15.21 3.44 -3.13
C ILE A 112 14.87 4.25 -4.39
N GLY A 113 14.62 5.56 -4.25
CA GLY A 113 14.43 6.47 -5.35
C GLY A 113 13.00 6.60 -5.89
N ILE A 114 11.98 6.21 -5.15
CA ILE A 114 10.58 6.54 -5.47
C ILE A 114 10.40 8.05 -5.40
N ARG A 115 9.71 8.64 -6.38
CA ARG A 115 9.53 10.09 -6.51
C ARG A 115 8.07 10.54 -6.60
N LYS A 116 7.13 9.60 -6.54
CA LYS A 116 5.70 9.89 -6.56
C LYS A 116 4.93 8.91 -5.69
N PHE A 117 4.05 9.43 -4.85
CA PHE A 117 3.05 8.66 -4.11
C PHE A 117 1.66 8.97 -4.65
N VAL A 118 0.88 7.93 -4.91
CA VAL A 118 -0.52 8.02 -5.30
C VAL A 118 -1.34 7.25 -4.27
N CYS A 119 -2.20 7.95 -3.51
CA CYS A 119 -2.82 7.42 -2.32
C CYS A 119 -4.33 7.70 -2.27
N LEU A 120 -5.07 6.90 -1.50
CA LEU A 120 -6.49 7.12 -1.24
C LEU A 120 -6.69 7.84 0.09
N ASP A 121 -6.30 7.20 1.18
CA ASP A 121 -6.56 7.68 2.53
C ASP A 121 -5.34 8.34 3.16
N LYS A 122 -5.59 9.39 3.94
CA LYS A 122 -4.56 9.99 4.79
C LYS A 122 -4.21 9.03 5.95
N TYR A 123 -2.98 9.11 6.40
CA TYR A 123 -2.50 8.36 7.56
C TYR A 123 -1.93 9.32 8.62
N PRO A 124 -2.34 9.23 9.89
CA PRO A 124 -1.92 10.18 10.93
C PRO A 124 -0.41 10.22 11.21
N GLY A 125 0.31 9.12 10.92
CA GLY A 125 1.76 9.01 11.08
C GLY A 125 2.56 9.37 9.83
N THR A 126 1.97 10.12 8.88
CA THR A 126 2.67 10.61 7.69
C THR A 126 3.41 11.89 8.01
N ASP A 127 4.66 11.96 7.59
CA ASP A 127 5.47 13.18 7.62
C ASP A 127 5.44 13.86 6.24
N TYR A 128 4.57 14.85 6.09
CA TYR A 128 4.42 15.59 4.85
C TYR A 128 5.57 16.54 4.56
N ASP A 129 6.26 17.04 5.60
CA ASP A 129 7.41 17.94 5.44
C ASP A 129 8.59 17.15 4.87
N LEU A 130 8.84 15.95 5.35
CA LEU A 130 9.84 15.03 4.78
C LEU A 130 9.55 14.72 3.30
N ILE A 131 8.30 14.43 2.96
CA ILE A 131 7.88 14.14 1.58
C ILE A 131 8.19 15.34 0.67
N LYS A 132 7.85 16.55 1.13
CA LYS A 132 8.09 17.80 0.40
C LYS A 132 9.58 18.10 0.26
N GLU A 133 10.35 17.99 1.33
CA GLU A 133 11.80 18.26 1.35
C GLU A 133 12.53 17.30 0.39
N ALA A 134 12.11 16.04 0.34
CA ALA A 134 12.67 15.04 -0.57
C ALA A 134 12.23 15.22 -2.04
N GLY A 135 11.39 16.22 -2.35
CA GLY A 135 10.88 16.46 -3.69
C GLY A 135 9.98 15.34 -4.23
N VAL A 136 9.29 14.61 -3.33
CA VAL A 136 8.35 13.54 -3.71
C VAL A 136 6.98 14.15 -3.98
N GLU A 137 6.43 13.91 -5.16
CA GLU A 137 5.07 14.29 -5.51
C GLU A 137 4.08 13.38 -4.78
N ILE A 138 3.03 13.97 -4.17
CA ILE A 138 1.93 13.21 -3.58
C ILE A 138 0.61 13.58 -4.25
N ILE A 139 -0.13 12.55 -4.69
CA ILE A 139 -1.44 12.67 -5.32
C ILE A 139 -2.45 11.88 -4.51
N HIS A 140 -3.54 12.53 -4.13
CA HIS A 140 -4.70 11.88 -3.54
C HIS A 140 -5.74 11.58 -4.63
N ILE A 141 -6.17 10.32 -4.71
CA ILE A 141 -7.25 9.89 -5.60
C ILE A 141 -8.54 9.80 -4.79
N ASP A 142 -9.62 10.32 -5.35
CA ASP A 142 -10.95 10.20 -4.77
C ASP A 142 -11.42 8.73 -4.78
N LYS A 143 -11.99 8.28 -3.66
CA LYS A 143 -12.55 6.93 -3.49
C LYS A 143 -13.70 6.67 -4.47
N GLU A 144 -14.59 7.62 -4.67
CA GLU A 144 -15.72 7.48 -5.60
C GLU A 144 -15.24 7.17 -7.03
N LYS A 145 -14.11 7.77 -7.43
CA LYS A 145 -13.50 7.48 -8.74
C LYS A 145 -13.05 6.03 -8.84
N ILE A 146 -12.48 5.49 -7.77
CA ILE A 146 -12.04 4.09 -7.71
C ILE A 146 -13.24 3.13 -7.73
N GLU A 147 -14.29 3.45 -7.01
CA GLU A 147 -15.53 2.66 -6.99
C GLU A 147 -16.16 2.59 -8.39
N LYS A 148 -16.30 3.72 -9.07
CA LYS A 148 -16.78 3.79 -10.45
C LYS A 148 -15.91 2.96 -11.43
N TRP A 149 -14.60 2.93 -11.24
CA TRP A 149 -13.71 2.09 -12.04
C TRP A 149 -13.88 0.60 -11.73
N ALA A 150 -14.06 0.24 -10.44
CA ALA A 150 -14.31 -1.14 -10.03
C ALA A 150 -15.64 -1.67 -10.59
N GLU A 151 -16.69 -0.87 -10.55
CA GLU A 151 -17.99 -1.21 -11.16
C GLU A 151 -17.87 -1.49 -12.67
N LYS A 152 -17.09 -0.68 -13.38
CA LYS A 152 -16.84 -0.91 -14.82
C LYS A 152 -16.11 -2.23 -15.10
N LEU A 153 -15.20 -2.66 -14.19
CA LEU A 153 -14.50 -3.93 -14.33
C LEU A 153 -15.41 -5.14 -14.14
N VAL A 154 -16.41 -5.02 -13.27
CA VAL A 154 -17.32 -6.13 -12.89
C VAL A 154 -18.60 -6.14 -13.72
N SER A 155 -19.05 -4.97 -14.20
CA SER A 155 -20.24 -4.90 -15.07
C SER A 155 -19.96 -5.68 -16.37
N LYS A 156 -20.86 -6.62 -16.69
CA LYS A 156 -20.82 -7.32 -17.97
C LYS A 156 -20.86 -6.27 -19.08
N ASN A 157 -19.74 -6.09 -19.78
CA ASN A 157 -19.65 -5.18 -20.91
C ASN A 157 -20.72 -5.51 -21.94
N LYS A 158 -21.68 -4.64 -22.10
CA LYS A 158 -22.51 -4.61 -23.28
C LYS A 158 -21.62 -4.16 -24.43
N LYS A 159 -21.10 -5.12 -25.20
CA LYS A 159 -20.40 -4.96 -26.49
C LYS A 159 -19.27 -3.90 -26.55
N ASN A 160 -18.03 -4.38 -26.60
CA ASN A 160 -16.87 -3.80 -27.34
C ASN A 160 -16.55 -2.29 -27.21
N GLU A 161 -16.93 -1.60 -26.14
CA GLU A 161 -16.53 -0.20 -25.89
C GLU A 161 -15.01 -0.03 -25.68
N TRP A 162 -14.30 -1.12 -25.38
CA TRP A 162 -12.83 -1.11 -25.21
C TRP A 162 -12.07 -0.93 -26.53
N LEU A 163 -12.66 -1.28 -27.65
CA LEU A 163 -12.02 -1.18 -28.98
C LEU A 163 -12.13 0.21 -29.58
N ASN A 164 -12.98 1.09 -29.03
CA ASN A 164 -13.22 2.43 -29.58
C ASN A 164 -12.60 3.55 -28.73
N ALA A 165 -11.76 3.23 -27.73
CA ALA A 165 -11.01 4.18 -26.91
C ALA A 165 -9.55 4.24 -27.40
N SER A 166 -9.34 4.58 -28.64
CA SER A 166 -8.05 5.01 -29.20
C SER A 166 -7.95 6.52 -29.20
#